data_2ce8547afa84b8e0f23b949e2a5f9429
#
_entry.id   2ce8547afa84b8e0f23b949e2a5f9429
#
_cell.length_a   1.000
_cell.length_b   1.000
_cell.length_c   1.000
_cell.angle_alpha   90.00
_cell.angle_beta   90.00
_cell.angle_gamma   90.00
#
_symmetry.space_group_name_H-M   'P 1'
#
loop_
_entity.id
_entity.type
_entity.pdbx_description
1 polymer ?
#
loop_
_entity_poly.entity_id
_entity_poly.type
_entity_poly.pdbx_seq_one_letter_code
_entity_poly.pdbx_strand_id
1 'polypeptide(L)'
;EHQKNIMSDNWRHHRVTSLFLKDGHSARKFGTGNLETLGDITREELVKFYEENYSSNRMGLALLSTHSLDEMEELVHKYFSEITNRDLKRTYHDSKPFEKKETFRLVQIDPVKDLRDLELSFSLPSTRSMYESKPGRQLGFILGHEGDGSLLSYLKNQGWARTLSAGAGAETKEYGWANIKIGITQKGQDNYRKIIQATFDYISLIKKEGYQSHVYNELKTMAALEEVYANKGEGMWRATQLANDLMMYPLEDAGRVNFIYNDNSPDSFENILAHLTPDNMLVTLVAKGVETDLVEHYYQSPYSYIEDESFYNELIASSFRKEFMIAEANPFIPKSASVPNRSYQENVIPKVLSDGDGVNLFFGIDHEFLRPKGVINFKILFPDETMNVRHRVYSKLYIACVNESLNELSYPAKQAGLNYAFQEGYEGLYLDVSGYTESAMTLYEMLLSHMVDFSITEDQFSAIKDKITRDYKNFSLSDAHQQTREKGADIFHHIKFNWEESLPIAEAATLQDLQEYGKSLYNNTFVEGLVYGDFKESDARRALRVFKEKTHTNGINRQDAFDIKYLDQIEPEDIQQVGRLDVNNSCFYREYVLGGDSPDMRATSMIISQAIQQPFYTEMR
;
A
#
# COMPACT_ATOMS: atom_id res chain seq x y z
N GLU A 1 -11.34 17.65 13.95
CA GLU A 1 -10.86 16.32 13.61
C GLU A 1 -11.88 15.21 13.95
N HIS A 2 -12.34 15.10 15.20
CA HIS A 2 -13.30 14.05 15.59
C HIS A 2 -14.55 14.04 14.69
N GLN A 3 -15.20 15.21 14.51
CA GLN A 3 -16.40 15.34 13.69
C GLN A 3 -16.19 14.87 12.23
N LYS A 4 -15.03 15.18 11.65
CA LYS A 4 -14.64 14.72 10.32
C LYS A 4 -14.51 13.19 10.25
N ASN A 5 -14.02 12.57 11.32
CA ASN A 5 -13.64 11.16 11.34
C ASN A 5 -14.77 10.21 11.78
N ILE A 6 -15.96 10.74 12.16
CA ILE A 6 -17.09 9.91 12.62
C ILE A 6 -17.50 8.85 11.59
N MET A 7 -17.41 9.16 10.29
CA MET A 7 -17.77 8.25 9.20
C MET A 7 -16.57 7.41 8.69
N SER A 8 -15.40 7.55 9.29
CA SER A 8 -14.20 6.81 8.89
C SER A 8 -14.14 5.45 9.57
N ASP A 9 -14.26 4.37 8.79
CA ASP A 9 -14.22 3.00 9.32
C ASP A 9 -12.89 2.67 10.01
N ASN A 10 -11.77 3.26 9.60
CA ASN A 10 -10.48 3.08 10.27
C ASN A 10 -10.49 3.65 11.70
N TRP A 11 -11.04 4.84 11.90
CA TRP A 11 -11.16 5.44 13.25
C TRP A 11 -12.15 4.69 14.11
N ARG A 12 -13.27 4.24 13.54
CA ARG A 12 -14.28 3.42 14.20
C ARG A 12 -13.70 2.10 14.68
N HIS A 13 -13.01 1.38 13.77
CA HIS A 13 -12.30 0.13 14.08
C HIS A 13 -11.27 0.33 15.20
N HIS A 14 -10.35 1.29 15.04
CA HIS A 14 -9.32 1.59 16.05
C HIS A 14 -9.93 1.89 17.42
N ARG A 15 -11.01 2.67 17.47
CA ARG A 15 -11.65 3.02 18.73
C ARG A 15 -12.34 1.83 19.38
N VAL A 16 -13.08 1.04 18.62
CA VAL A 16 -13.75 -0.16 19.16
C VAL A 16 -12.73 -1.16 19.70
N THR A 17 -11.67 -1.46 18.93
CA THR A 17 -10.63 -2.41 19.38
C THR A 17 -9.88 -1.92 20.62
N SER A 18 -9.68 -0.61 20.76
CA SER A 18 -9.05 -0.02 21.95
C SER A 18 -9.85 -0.25 23.26
N LEU A 19 -11.17 -0.51 23.19
CA LEU A 19 -11.99 -0.83 24.35
C LEU A 19 -11.60 -2.15 25.04
N PHE A 20 -10.98 -3.06 24.29
CA PHE A 20 -10.57 -4.38 24.74
C PHE A 20 -9.15 -4.43 25.30
N LEU A 21 -8.45 -3.30 25.30
CA LEU A 21 -7.20 -3.15 26.03
C LEU A 21 -7.46 -3.16 27.53
N LYS A 22 -6.42 -3.54 28.29
CA LYS A 22 -6.45 -3.62 29.75
C LYS A 22 -6.99 -2.33 30.39
N ASP A 23 -7.77 -2.47 31.43
CA ASP A 23 -8.28 -1.33 32.20
C ASP A 23 -7.11 -0.48 32.73
N GLY A 24 -7.24 0.83 32.56
CA GLY A 24 -6.22 1.81 32.94
C GLY A 24 -5.04 1.93 31.96
N HIS A 25 -4.95 1.08 30.92
CA HIS A 25 -3.91 1.23 29.90
C HIS A 25 -4.09 2.52 29.10
N SER A 26 -3.00 3.28 28.88
CA SER A 26 -3.05 4.59 28.23
C SER A 26 -3.63 4.55 26.81
N ALA A 27 -3.32 3.51 26.04
CA ALA A 27 -3.83 3.32 24.67
C ALA A 27 -5.34 3.05 24.59
N ARG A 28 -6.00 2.76 25.72
CA ARG A 28 -7.48 2.61 25.79
C ARG A 28 -8.20 3.96 25.76
N LYS A 29 -7.52 5.07 26.06
CA LYS A 29 -8.11 6.39 26.11
C LYS A 29 -8.51 6.87 24.72
N PHE A 30 -9.53 7.75 24.67
CA PHE A 30 -9.91 8.43 23.44
C PHE A 30 -8.87 9.51 23.08
N GLY A 31 -8.02 9.21 22.10
CA GLY A 31 -6.84 10.03 21.78
C GLY A 31 -7.11 11.24 20.89
N THR A 32 -8.20 11.23 20.08
CA THR A 32 -8.54 12.36 19.19
C THR A 32 -8.99 13.61 19.96
N GLY A 33 -9.73 13.41 21.05
CA GLY A 33 -10.36 14.49 21.79
C GLY A 33 -11.56 15.12 21.07
N ASN A 34 -12.46 15.70 21.82
CA ASN A 34 -13.63 16.45 21.33
C ASN A 34 -14.06 17.48 22.39
N LEU A 35 -15.18 18.19 22.17
CA LEU A 35 -15.69 19.17 23.13
C LEU A 35 -16.06 18.56 24.47
N GLU A 36 -16.54 17.31 24.50
CA GLU A 36 -16.85 16.58 25.71
C GLU A 36 -15.61 16.32 26.58
N THR A 37 -14.49 15.97 25.94
CA THR A 37 -13.27 15.56 26.64
C THR A 37 -12.28 16.71 26.86
N LEU A 38 -12.36 17.79 26.09
CA LEU A 38 -11.41 18.91 26.10
C LEU A 38 -12.06 20.26 26.38
N GLY A 39 -13.40 20.36 26.44
CA GLY A 39 -14.11 21.65 26.57
C GLY A 39 -13.82 22.41 27.85
N ASP A 40 -13.54 21.70 28.92
CA ASP A 40 -13.29 22.27 30.24
C ASP A 40 -11.79 22.40 30.59
N ILE A 41 -10.89 22.06 29.67
CA ILE A 41 -9.44 22.17 29.89
C ILE A 41 -9.03 23.65 30.01
N THR A 42 -8.37 23.96 31.13
CA THR A 42 -7.85 25.29 31.41
C THR A 42 -6.48 25.51 30.77
N ARG A 43 -6.13 26.78 30.56
CA ARG A 43 -4.79 27.14 30.11
C ARG A 43 -3.70 26.66 31.08
N GLU A 44 -3.98 26.73 32.36
CA GLU A 44 -3.07 26.33 33.44
C GLU A 44 -2.78 24.82 33.38
N GLU A 45 -3.76 23.99 33.09
CA GLU A 45 -3.57 22.56 32.88
C GLU A 45 -2.72 22.25 31.65
N LEU A 46 -2.92 22.98 30.55
CA LEU A 46 -2.08 22.83 29.35
C LEU A 46 -0.63 23.24 29.60
N VAL A 47 -0.40 24.35 30.31
CA VAL A 47 0.95 24.80 30.69
C VAL A 47 1.63 23.77 31.60
N LYS A 48 0.91 23.27 32.60
CA LYS A 48 1.39 22.19 33.49
C LYS A 48 1.78 20.94 32.68
N PHE A 49 0.89 20.49 31.77
CA PHE A 49 1.20 19.35 30.90
C PHE A 49 2.47 19.58 30.07
N TYR A 50 2.65 20.78 29.51
CA TYR A 50 3.86 21.16 28.78
C TYR A 50 5.09 21.08 29.67
N GLU A 51 5.06 21.65 30.87
CA GLU A 51 6.18 21.66 31.80
C GLU A 51 6.56 20.25 32.30
N GLU A 52 5.60 19.36 32.47
CA GLU A 52 5.81 17.99 32.92
C GLU A 52 6.27 17.04 31.81
N ASN A 53 6.05 17.37 30.54
CA ASN A 53 6.29 16.44 29.45
C ASN A 53 7.33 16.90 28.42
N TYR A 54 7.59 18.21 28.29
CA TYR A 54 8.52 18.77 27.31
C TYR A 54 9.81 19.25 27.97
N SER A 55 10.93 18.68 27.50
CA SER A 55 12.27 19.01 28.00
C SER A 55 13.31 18.66 26.95
N SER A 56 14.37 19.48 26.78
CA SER A 56 15.38 19.27 25.74
C SER A 56 16.10 17.91 25.88
N ASN A 57 16.26 17.37 27.10
CA ASN A 57 16.82 16.04 27.30
C ASN A 57 15.94 14.88 26.79
N ARG A 58 14.72 15.17 26.33
CA ARG A 58 13.76 14.23 25.76
C ARG A 58 13.45 14.50 24.27
N MET A 59 14.22 15.38 23.65
CA MET A 59 14.02 15.79 22.24
C MET A 59 15.19 15.36 21.39
N GLY A 60 14.90 14.93 20.16
CA GLY A 60 15.86 14.71 19.09
C GLY A 60 15.65 15.74 18.00
N LEU A 61 16.73 16.34 17.50
CA LEU A 61 16.70 17.30 16.40
C LEU A 61 17.47 16.74 15.22
N ALA A 62 16.86 16.74 14.04
CA ALA A 62 17.51 16.45 12.78
C ALA A 62 17.31 17.63 11.82
N LEU A 63 18.41 18.15 11.29
CA LEU A 63 18.41 19.21 10.29
C LEU A 63 18.90 18.67 8.95
N LEU A 64 18.18 19.02 7.89
CA LEU A 64 18.61 18.76 6.52
C LEU A 64 18.52 20.08 5.73
N SER A 65 19.65 20.53 5.18
CA SER A 65 19.73 21.80 4.48
C SER A 65 20.83 21.76 3.41
N THR A 66 20.89 22.79 2.58
CA THR A 66 21.98 23.07 1.64
C THR A 66 23.10 23.92 2.29
N HIS A 67 22.91 24.38 3.51
CA HIS A 67 23.94 25.11 4.28
C HIS A 67 25.08 24.16 4.70
N SER A 68 26.25 24.76 4.98
CA SER A 68 27.37 24.04 5.59
C SER A 68 27.02 23.56 7.01
N LEU A 69 27.76 22.60 7.54
CA LEU A 69 27.55 22.10 8.90
C LEU A 69 27.74 23.22 9.95
N ASP A 70 28.72 24.12 9.75
CA ASP A 70 28.99 25.23 10.64
C ASP A 70 27.81 26.23 10.68
N GLU A 71 27.27 26.59 9.50
CA GLU A 71 26.08 27.44 9.41
C GLU A 71 24.85 26.78 10.06
N MET A 72 24.67 25.47 9.88
CA MET A 72 23.58 24.74 10.53
C MET A 72 23.75 24.69 12.04
N GLU A 73 24.98 24.55 12.55
CA GLU A 73 25.27 24.60 13.97
C GLU A 73 24.93 25.98 14.57
N GLU A 74 25.28 27.06 13.89
CA GLU A 74 24.89 28.42 14.30
C GLU A 74 23.36 28.58 14.36
N LEU A 75 22.62 28.04 13.37
CA LEU A 75 21.16 28.08 13.38
C LEU A 75 20.57 27.28 14.54
N VAL A 76 21.14 26.10 14.84
CA VAL A 76 20.72 25.30 15.99
C VAL A 76 20.95 26.06 17.29
N HIS A 77 22.13 26.61 17.49
CA HIS A 77 22.41 27.42 18.68
C HIS A 77 21.46 28.61 18.81
N LYS A 78 21.20 29.31 17.73
CA LYS A 78 20.33 30.50 17.73
C LYS A 78 18.87 30.18 18.10
N TYR A 79 18.31 29.08 17.60
CA TYR A 79 16.87 28.81 17.71
C TYR A 79 16.49 27.74 18.71
N PHE A 80 17.41 26.88 19.13
CA PHE A 80 17.11 25.73 19.98
C PHE A 80 17.82 25.73 21.34
N SER A 81 18.86 26.59 21.56
CA SER A 81 19.60 26.61 22.83
C SER A 81 18.76 27.04 24.03
N GLU A 82 17.68 27.80 23.79
CA GLU A 82 16.79 28.29 24.86
C GLU A 82 15.76 27.26 25.31
N ILE A 83 15.67 26.09 24.65
CA ILE A 83 14.76 25.04 25.08
C ILE A 83 15.22 24.49 26.43
N THR A 84 14.39 24.68 27.43
CA THR A 84 14.74 24.37 28.83
C THR A 84 14.97 22.87 29.00
N ASN A 85 16.11 22.51 29.58
CA ASN A 85 16.36 21.19 30.12
C ASN A 85 15.79 21.11 31.55
N ARG A 86 14.74 20.31 31.74
CA ARG A 86 14.09 20.08 33.05
C ARG A 86 14.53 18.77 33.68
N ASP A 87 15.47 18.06 33.04
CA ASP A 87 15.94 16.73 33.47
C ASP A 87 14.79 15.73 33.72
N LEU A 88 13.79 15.76 32.83
CA LEU A 88 12.61 14.90 32.96
C LEU A 88 13.00 13.46 32.72
N LYS A 89 12.60 12.60 33.65
CA LYS A 89 12.72 11.17 33.49
C LYS A 89 11.70 10.67 32.47
N ARG A 90 12.08 9.62 31.74
CA ARG A 90 11.17 8.95 30.82
C ARG A 90 9.98 8.35 31.59
N THR A 91 8.79 8.56 31.10
CA THR A 91 7.59 7.86 31.56
C THR A 91 7.54 6.47 30.93
N TYR A 92 7.35 5.44 31.76
CA TYR A 92 7.14 4.07 31.30
C TYR A 92 5.64 3.75 31.39
N HIS A 93 5.15 3.04 30.38
CA HIS A 93 3.77 2.57 30.32
C HIS A 93 3.73 1.06 30.55
N ASP A 94 2.52 0.52 30.79
CA ASP A 94 2.35 -0.92 30.95
C ASP A 94 2.78 -1.64 29.66
N SER A 95 3.61 -2.66 29.80
CA SER A 95 4.10 -3.48 28.70
C SER A 95 3.10 -4.55 28.23
N LYS A 96 1.96 -4.67 28.92
CA LYS A 96 0.92 -5.64 28.63
C LYS A 96 -0.37 -4.92 28.24
N PRO A 97 -0.56 -4.63 26.94
CA PRO A 97 -1.72 -3.87 26.48
C PRO A 97 -3.03 -4.63 26.67
N PHE A 98 -3.02 -5.97 26.69
CA PHE A 98 -4.16 -6.76 27.15
C PHE A 98 -3.75 -8.07 27.82
N GLU A 99 -4.68 -8.65 28.59
CA GLU A 99 -4.42 -9.86 29.37
C GLU A 99 -4.71 -11.11 28.53
N LYS A 100 -3.91 -12.14 28.75
CA LYS A 100 -4.18 -13.46 28.21
C LYS A 100 -5.44 -14.02 28.83
N LYS A 101 -6.27 -14.66 28.01
CA LYS A 101 -7.51 -15.29 28.46
C LYS A 101 -7.75 -16.60 27.72
N GLU A 102 -8.02 -17.66 28.44
CA GLU A 102 -8.28 -19.00 27.90
C GLU A 102 -9.68 -19.09 27.27
N THR A 103 -9.95 -18.19 26.33
CA THR A 103 -11.19 -18.14 25.53
C THR A 103 -10.92 -17.50 24.18
N PHE A 104 -11.63 -17.91 23.15
CA PHE A 104 -11.65 -17.20 21.88
C PHE A 104 -12.40 -15.88 22.05
N ARG A 105 -11.84 -14.78 21.55
CA ARG A 105 -12.40 -13.43 21.65
C ARG A 105 -12.60 -12.85 20.26
N LEU A 106 -13.85 -12.51 19.95
CA LEU A 106 -14.25 -11.90 18.69
C LEU A 106 -14.98 -10.59 18.91
N VAL A 107 -14.53 -9.55 18.26
CA VAL A 107 -15.21 -8.28 18.09
C VAL A 107 -15.79 -8.22 16.68
N GLN A 108 -17.10 -8.04 16.56
CA GLN A 108 -17.74 -7.80 15.26
C GLN A 108 -18.09 -6.32 15.16
N ILE A 109 -17.81 -5.68 14.04
CA ILE A 109 -18.07 -4.25 13.81
C ILE A 109 -18.87 -4.10 12.52
N ASP A 110 -20.01 -3.41 12.57
CA ASP A 110 -20.75 -3.00 11.37
C ASP A 110 -20.17 -1.70 10.81
N PRO A 111 -19.49 -1.72 9.65
CA PRO A 111 -18.85 -0.56 9.08
C PRO A 111 -19.85 0.39 8.39
N VAL A 112 -19.41 1.62 8.10
CA VAL A 112 -20.16 2.55 7.25
C VAL A 112 -20.15 2.07 5.80
N LYS A 113 -18.96 1.77 5.27
CA LYS A 113 -18.78 1.23 3.91
C LYS A 113 -19.00 -0.28 3.88
N ASP A 114 -19.29 -0.83 2.70
CA ASP A 114 -19.33 -2.29 2.54
C ASP A 114 -17.91 -2.85 2.52
N LEU A 115 -17.40 -3.15 3.71
CA LEU A 115 -16.08 -3.75 3.96
C LEU A 115 -16.24 -5.19 4.45
N ARG A 116 -15.22 -6.01 4.19
CA ARG A 116 -15.11 -7.38 4.69
C ARG A 116 -13.66 -7.68 5.02
N ASP A 117 -13.30 -7.42 6.27
CA ASP A 117 -11.95 -7.66 6.80
C ASP A 117 -12.02 -8.53 8.06
N LEU A 118 -11.10 -9.48 8.16
CA LEU A 118 -10.85 -10.27 9.35
C LEU A 118 -9.42 -10.01 9.83
N GLU A 119 -9.27 -9.59 11.08
CA GLU A 119 -7.96 -9.28 11.66
C GLU A 119 -7.73 -10.07 12.94
N LEU A 120 -6.55 -10.73 13.03
CA LEU A 120 -6.06 -11.42 14.21
C LEU A 120 -4.90 -10.61 14.78
N SER A 121 -5.05 -10.10 16.01
CA SER A 121 -4.07 -9.26 16.70
C SER A 121 -3.51 -9.98 17.93
N PHE A 122 -2.18 -10.05 18.04
CA PHE A 122 -1.46 -10.68 19.14
C PHE A 122 -0.58 -9.66 19.85
N SER A 123 -0.61 -9.62 21.18
CA SER A 123 0.29 -8.77 21.96
C SER A 123 1.71 -9.37 21.98
N LEU A 124 2.71 -8.52 21.76
CA LEU A 124 4.12 -8.89 21.75
C LEU A 124 4.93 -8.05 22.75
N PRO A 125 6.07 -8.55 23.22
CA PRO A 125 7.09 -7.68 23.76
C PRO A 125 7.58 -6.72 22.67
N SER A 126 8.12 -5.57 23.06
CA SER A 126 8.69 -4.65 22.09
C SER A 126 9.84 -5.28 21.32
N THR A 127 9.77 -5.25 19.99
CA THR A 127 10.85 -5.75 19.11
C THR A 127 11.95 -4.71 18.87
N ARG A 128 11.86 -3.56 19.51
CA ARG A 128 12.75 -2.43 19.26
C ARG A 128 14.20 -2.72 19.61
N SER A 129 14.46 -3.46 20.70
CA SER A 129 15.80 -3.93 21.06
C SER A 129 16.34 -5.04 20.15
N MET A 130 15.48 -5.64 19.32
CA MET A 130 15.81 -6.71 18.37
C MET A 130 15.99 -6.17 16.95
N TYR A 131 16.35 -4.87 16.80
CA TYR A 131 16.41 -4.23 15.48
C TYR A 131 17.53 -4.76 14.57
N GLU A 132 18.53 -5.46 15.11
CA GLU A 132 19.59 -6.10 14.35
C GLU A 132 19.19 -7.50 13.84
N SER A 133 18.34 -8.22 14.57
CA SER A 133 17.84 -9.55 14.17
C SER A 133 16.51 -9.51 13.41
N LYS A 134 15.71 -8.46 13.60
CA LYS A 134 14.42 -8.20 12.92
C LYS A 134 13.46 -9.42 12.87
N PRO A 135 13.20 -10.08 14.00
CA PRO A 135 12.38 -11.29 14.02
C PRO A 135 10.95 -11.03 13.55
N GLY A 136 10.41 -9.85 13.84
CA GLY A 136 9.07 -9.45 13.37
C GLY A 136 8.99 -9.33 11.84
N ARG A 137 10.08 -8.90 11.18
CA ARG A 137 10.13 -8.80 9.71
C ARG A 137 10.21 -10.18 9.07
N GLN A 138 10.97 -11.12 9.68
CA GLN A 138 11.03 -12.51 9.23
C GLN A 138 9.68 -13.21 9.39
N LEU A 139 9.02 -13.04 10.54
CA LEU A 139 7.69 -13.60 10.79
C LEU A 139 6.66 -13.04 9.80
N GLY A 140 6.67 -11.74 9.58
CA GLY A 140 5.79 -11.08 8.61
C GLY A 140 6.05 -11.56 7.17
N PHE A 141 7.30 -11.82 6.80
CA PHE A 141 7.65 -12.38 5.49
C PHE A 141 7.05 -13.77 5.28
N ILE A 142 7.14 -14.65 6.29
CA ILE A 142 6.61 -16.02 6.20
C ILE A 142 5.07 -16.01 6.23
N LEU A 143 4.45 -15.33 7.20
CA LEU A 143 3.00 -15.27 7.34
C LEU A 143 2.30 -14.54 6.18
N GLY A 144 2.93 -13.50 5.68
CA GLY A 144 2.44 -12.69 4.57
C GLY A 144 2.82 -13.19 3.19
N HIS A 145 3.43 -14.39 3.10
CA HIS A 145 3.80 -14.97 1.80
C HIS A 145 2.56 -15.24 0.94
N GLU A 146 2.67 -14.99 -0.37
CA GLU A 146 1.54 -15.10 -1.30
C GLU A 146 1.71 -16.21 -2.35
N GLY A 147 2.88 -16.86 -2.39
CA GLY A 147 3.18 -17.96 -3.30
C GLY A 147 2.45 -19.25 -2.94
N ASP A 148 2.60 -20.26 -3.78
CA ASP A 148 2.03 -21.59 -3.58
C ASP A 148 2.38 -22.17 -2.19
N GLY A 149 1.44 -22.90 -1.60
CA GLY A 149 1.57 -23.47 -0.26
C GLY A 149 1.45 -22.47 0.89
N SER A 150 1.32 -21.16 0.63
CA SER A 150 1.09 -20.14 1.65
C SER A 150 -0.34 -20.13 2.20
N LEU A 151 -0.54 -19.47 3.33
CA LEU A 151 -1.88 -19.27 3.89
C LEU A 151 -2.79 -18.54 2.91
N LEU A 152 -2.31 -17.47 2.26
CA LEU A 152 -3.15 -16.72 1.31
C LEU A 152 -3.55 -17.56 0.09
N SER A 153 -2.61 -18.29 -0.51
CA SER A 153 -2.90 -19.18 -1.65
C SER A 153 -3.99 -20.19 -1.29
N TYR A 154 -3.87 -20.84 -0.13
CA TYR A 154 -4.92 -21.75 0.36
C TYR A 154 -6.29 -21.09 0.50
N LEU A 155 -6.34 -19.91 1.14
CA LEU A 155 -7.60 -19.19 1.37
C LEU A 155 -8.24 -18.70 0.06
N LYS A 156 -7.43 -18.30 -0.93
CA LYS A 156 -7.87 -17.94 -2.27
C LYS A 156 -8.46 -19.14 -3.01
N ASN A 157 -7.82 -20.29 -2.94
CA ASN A 157 -8.29 -21.54 -3.55
C ASN A 157 -9.61 -22.03 -2.95
N GLN A 158 -9.89 -21.71 -1.66
CA GLN A 158 -11.19 -21.93 -1.04
C GLN A 158 -12.25 -20.88 -1.45
N GLY A 159 -11.85 -19.81 -2.11
CA GLY A 159 -12.68 -18.63 -2.40
C GLY A 159 -13.04 -17.81 -1.16
N TRP A 160 -12.26 -17.90 -0.08
CA TRP A 160 -12.55 -17.22 1.19
C TRP A 160 -11.86 -15.87 1.35
N ALA A 161 -10.69 -15.68 0.74
CA ALA A 161 -9.92 -14.45 0.85
C ALA A 161 -9.45 -13.93 -0.51
N ARG A 162 -9.09 -12.64 -0.53
CA ARG A 162 -8.48 -11.98 -1.68
C ARG A 162 -7.09 -11.47 -1.36
N THR A 163 -6.90 -10.96 -0.16
CA THR A 163 -5.65 -10.35 0.29
C THR A 163 -5.30 -10.81 1.69
N LEU A 164 -4.02 -10.84 1.98
CA LEU A 164 -3.50 -11.04 3.32
C LEU A 164 -2.31 -10.13 3.52
N SER A 165 -2.25 -9.47 4.66
CA SER A 165 -1.07 -8.77 5.13
C SER A 165 -0.74 -9.23 6.54
N ALA A 166 0.54 -9.52 6.79
CA ALA A 166 1.00 -9.90 8.11
C ALA A 166 2.26 -9.11 8.48
N GLY A 167 2.37 -8.76 9.75
CA GLY A 167 3.54 -8.07 10.26
C GLY A 167 3.62 -8.15 11.78
N ALA A 168 4.83 -8.03 12.29
CA ALA A 168 5.09 -7.96 13.72
C ALA A 168 6.11 -6.86 14.00
N GLY A 169 5.83 -6.01 15.00
CA GLY A 169 6.68 -4.88 15.29
C GLY A 169 6.38 -4.22 16.63
N ALA A 170 7.28 -3.31 17.02
CA ALA A 170 7.10 -2.51 18.21
C ALA A 170 6.07 -1.39 17.97
N GLU A 171 5.06 -1.30 18.81
CA GLU A 171 4.18 -0.14 18.90
C GLU A 171 4.84 0.97 19.73
N THR A 172 5.35 0.56 20.89
CA THR A 172 6.07 1.44 21.80
C THR A 172 7.41 0.80 22.18
N LYS A 173 8.16 1.45 23.09
CA LYS A 173 9.36 0.83 23.68
C LYS A 173 9.01 -0.34 24.65
N GLU A 174 7.77 -0.42 25.08
CA GLU A 174 7.31 -1.38 26.09
C GLU A 174 6.67 -2.62 25.47
N TYR A 175 5.89 -2.46 24.40
CA TYR A 175 5.17 -3.56 23.75
C TYR A 175 5.09 -3.40 22.23
N GLY A 176 4.64 -4.44 21.58
CA GLY A 176 4.37 -4.49 20.15
C GLY A 176 3.14 -5.33 19.82
N TRP A 177 2.89 -5.45 18.53
CA TRP A 177 1.80 -6.24 17.98
C TRP A 177 2.29 -7.14 16.85
N ALA A 178 1.69 -8.33 16.75
CA ALA A 178 1.64 -9.08 15.50
C ALA A 178 0.20 -9.04 15.00
N ASN A 179 0.03 -8.61 13.76
CA ASN A 179 -1.29 -8.53 13.12
C ASN A 179 -1.30 -9.36 11.84
N ILE A 180 -2.38 -10.12 11.64
CA ILE A 180 -2.70 -10.83 10.41
C ILE A 180 -4.04 -10.30 9.96
N LYS A 181 -4.04 -9.47 8.90
CA LYS A 181 -5.26 -8.89 8.32
C LYS A 181 -5.58 -9.57 7.00
N ILE A 182 -6.81 -10.05 6.86
CA ILE A 182 -7.28 -10.83 5.72
C ILE A 182 -8.50 -10.12 5.12
N GLY A 183 -8.39 -9.68 3.87
CA GLY A 183 -9.52 -9.18 3.09
C GLY A 183 -10.34 -10.37 2.59
N ILE A 184 -11.52 -10.59 3.18
CA ILE A 184 -12.35 -11.76 2.92
C ILE A 184 -13.44 -11.51 1.88
N THR A 185 -13.95 -12.58 1.28
CA THR A 185 -15.12 -12.56 0.41
C THR A 185 -16.40 -12.73 1.23
N GLN A 186 -17.58 -12.68 0.59
CA GLN A 186 -18.83 -13.08 1.24
C GLN A 186 -18.76 -14.53 1.73
N LYS A 187 -18.27 -15.45 0.89
CA LYS A 187 -18.05 -16.86 1.25
C LYS A 187 -17.05 -16.99 2.42
N GLY A 188 -16.06 -16.10 2.48
CA GLY A 188 -15.11 -16.02 3.59
C GLY A 188 -15.76 -15.51 4.88
N GLN A 189 -16.64 -14.52 4.79
CA GLN A 189 -17.42 -14.03 5.94
C GLN A 189 -18.27 -15.16 6.54
N ASP A 190 -18.93 -15.95 5.71
CA ASP A 190 -19.74 -17.09 6.15
C ASP A 190 -18.89 -18.24 6.73
N ASN A 191 -17.58 -18.25 6.44
CA ASN A 191 -16.63 -19.28 6.88
C ASN A 191 -15.48 -18.71 7.74
N TYR A 192 -15.63 -17.54 8.38
CA TYR A 192 -14.53 -16.86 9.10
C TYR A 192 -13.85 -17.75 10.15
N ARG A 193 -14.58 -18.63 10.84
CA ARG A 193 -13.99 -19.59 11.80
C ARG A 193 -13.02 -20.56 11.12
N LYS A 194 -13.34 -21.02 9.90
CA LYS A 194 -12.42 -21.90 9.13
C LYS A 194 -11.17 -21.15 8.66
N ILE A 195 -11.29 -19.86 8.37
CA ILE A 195 -10.13 -18.99 8.06
C ILE A 195 -9.23 -18.87 9.28
N ILE A 196 -9.80 -18.62 10.47
CA ILE A 196 -9.04 -18.55 11.72
C ILE A 196 -8.37 -19.90 12.01
N GLN A 197 -9.08 -21.00 11.85
CA GLN A 197 -8.52 -22.37 12.01
C GLN A 197 -7.35 -22.59 11.06
N ALA A 198 -7.50 -22.27 9.77
CA ALA A 198 -6.44 -22.42 8.78
C ALA A 198 -5.22 -21.54 9.12
N THR A 199 -5.45 -20.35 9.70
CA THR A 199 -4.36 -19.46 10.17
C THR A 199 -3.58 -20.14 11.30
N PHE A 200 -4.24 -20.74 12.27
CA PHE A 200 -3.56 -21.49 13.35
C PHE A 200 -2.90 -22.78 12.87
N ASP A 201 -3.48 -23.45 11.89
CA ASP A 201 -2.84 -24.60 11.24
C ASP A 201 -1.52 -24.18 10.54
N TYR A 202 -1.50 -23.00 9.89
CA TYR A 202 -0.29 -22.44 9.28
C TYR A 202 0.73 -21.97 10.34
N ILE A 203 0.30 -21.33 11.43
CA ILE A 203 1.16 -21.00 12.57
C ILE A 203 1.77 -22.28 13.18
N SER A 204 1.01 -23.38 13.24
CA SER A 204 1.52 -24.66 13.72
C SER A 204 2.61 -25.24 12.81
N LEU A 205 2.50 -25.05 11.48
CA LEU A 205 3.58 -25.39 10.55
C LEU A 205 4.83 -24.54 10.85
N ILE A 206 4.69 -23.21 10.99
CA ILE A 206 5.84 -22.33 11.28
C ILE A 206 6.52 -22.74 12.59
N LYS A 207 5.76 -23.08 13.63
CA LYS A 207 6.29 -23.57 14.90
C LYS A 207 7.04 -24.90 14.77
N LYS A 208 6.56 -25.81 13.89
CA LYS A 208 7.18 -27.10 13.63
C LYS A 208 8.49 -26.96 12.85
N GLU A 209 8.48 -26.15 11.77
CA GLU A 209 9.64 -25.96 10.89
C GLU A 209 10.69 -25.01 11.52
N GLY A 210 10.28 -24.19 12.49
CA GLY A 210 11.16 -23.29 13.25
C GLY A 210 11.77 -22.16 12.41
N TYR A 211 12.92 -21.69 12.85
CA TYR A 211 13.65 -20.60 12.24
C TYR A 211 14.16 -20.93 10.83
N GLN A 212 13.91 -20.03 9.87
CA GLN A 212 14.28 -20.16 8.45
C GLN A 212 15.48 -19.26 8.11
N SER A 213 16.69 -19.80 8.13
CA SER A 213 17.92 -19.02 7.88
C SER A 213 18.00 -18.41 6.48
N HIS A 214 17.40 -19.06 5.46
CA HIS A 214 17.36 -18.50 4.11
C HIS A 214 16.54 -17.20 4.05
N VAL A 215 15.42 -17.11 4.78
CA VAL A 215 14.59 -15.89 4.88
C VAL A 215 15.41 -14.72 5.45
N TYR A 216 16.13 -14.96 6.55
CA TYR A 216 17.03 -13.94 7.10
C TYR A 216 18.09 -13.49 6.10
N ASN A 217 18.73 -14.42 5.40
CA ASN A 217 19.81 -14.13 4.45
C ASN A 217 19.28 -13.36 3.22
N GLU A 218 18.10 -13.67 2.72
CA GLU A 218 17.44 -12.95 1.64
C GLU A 218 17.10 -11.51 2.04
N LEU A 219 16.46 -11.33 3.20
CA LEU A 219 16.16 -10.02 3.75
C LEU A 219 17.42 -9.18 3.97
N LYS A 220 18.49 -9.79 4.49
CA LYS A 220 19.80 -9.15 4.65
C LYS A 220 20.42 -8.73 3.32
N THR A 221 20.39 -9.61 2.31
CA THR A 221 20.92 -9.31 0.98
C THR A 221 20.17 -8.16 0.34
N MET A 222 18.83 -8.21 0.38
CA MET A 222 18.01 -7.13 -0.17
C MET A 222 18.19 -5.80 0.57
N ALA A 223 18.33 -5.84 1.90
CA ALA A 223 18.59 -4.64 2.69
C ALA A 223 19.94 -4.01 2.36
N ALA A 224 20.99 -4.82 2.16
CA ALA A 224 22.31 -4.32 1.76
C ALA A 224 22.30 -3.69 0.36
N LEU A 225 21.59 -4.30 -0.59
CA LEU A 225 21.40 -3.73 -1.93
C LEU A 225 20.58 -2.44 -1.90
N GLU A 226 19.55 -2.39 -1.06
CA GLU A 226 18.72 -1.21 -0.89
C GLU A 226 19.50 -0.05 -0.25
N GLU A 227 20.35 -0.32 0.73
CA GLU A 227 21.22 0.70 1.34
C GLU A 227 22.11 1.40 0.30
N VAL A 228 22.67 0.63 -0.64
CA VAL A 228 23.56 1.16 -1.69
C VAL A 228 22.79 1.84 -2.84
N TYR A 229 21.67 1.24 -3.26
CA TYR A 229 20.97 1.61 -4.49
C TYR A 229 19.57 2.21 -4.28
N ALA A 230 19.20 2.55 -3.05
CA ALA A 230 17.93 3.22 -2.78
C ALA A 230 17.84 4.60 -3.43
N ASN A 231 16.62 5.00 -3.78
CA ASN A 231 16.37 6.38 -4.14
C ASN A 231 16.49 7.27 -2.91
N LYS A 232 17.09 8.43 -3.06
CA LYS A 232 17.01 9.48 -2.04
C LYS A 232 15.56 9.96 -1.97
N GLY A 233 14.94 9.81 -0.81
CA GLY A 233 13.59 10.29 -0.56
C GLY A 233 13.55 11.82 -0.41
N GLU A 234 12.35 12.36 -0.23
CA GLU A 234 12.18 13.78 0.08
C GLU A 234 12.83 14.15 1.42
N GLY A 235 13.48 15.33 1.46
CA GLY A 235 14.25 15.79 2.61
C GLY A 235 13.44 15.87 3.91
N MET A 236 12.17 16.28 3.82
CA MET A 236 11.25 16.34 4.97
C MET A 236 11.07 14.97 5.63
N TRP A 237 10.79 13.94 4.85
CA TRP A 237 10.60 12.58 5.38
C TRP A 237 11.90 12.02 5.95
N ARG A 238 13.04 12.32 5.29
CA ARG A 238 14.35 11.90 5.79
C ARG A 238 14.69 12.54 7.13
N ALA A 239 14.47 13.85 7.28
CA ALA A 239 14.69 14.54 8.55
C ALA A 239 13.76 14.00 9.66
N THR A 240 12.49 13.77 9.35
CA THR A 240 11.52 13.19 10.29
C THR A 240 11.95 11.79 10.74
N GLN A 241 12.38 10.94 9.81
CA GLN A 241 12.88 9.60 10.12
C GLN A 241 14.11 9.68 11.05
N LEU A 242 15.10 10.53 10.70
CA LEU A 242 16.29 10.69 11.53
C LEU A 242 15.96 11.17 12.95
N ALA A 243 15.06 12.16 13.09
CA ALA A 243 14.63 12.64 14.40
C ALA A 243 13.97 11.54 15.24
N ASN A 244 13.15 10.69 14.62
CA ASN A 244 12.55 9.52 15.28
C ASN A 244 13.61 8.48 15.66
N ASP A 245 14.53 8.15 14.74
CA ASP A 245 15.56 7.15 14.98
C ASP A 245 16.50 7.55 16.11
N LEU A 246 16.89 8.84 16.21
CA LEU A 246 17.69 9.37 17.30
C LEU A 246 17.06 9.18 18.69
N MET A 247 15.73 9.14 18.76
CA MET A 247 15.00 8.90 20.00
C MET A 247 14.92 7.42 20.37
N MET A 248 15.22 6.54 19.42
CA MET A 248 14.91 5.11 19.51
C MET A 248 16.15 4.21 19.52
N TYR A 249 17.20 4.59 18.81
CA TYR A 249 18.35 3.76 18.48
C TYR A 249 19.67 4.51 18.78
N PRO A 250 20.81 3.81 18.84
CA PRO A 250 22.12 4.44 18.92
C PRO A 250 22.36 5.43 17.77
N LEU A 251 23.12 6.48 18.04
CA LEU A 251 23.38 7.55 17.05
C LEU A 251 24.04 7.02 15.77
N GLU A 252 24.95 6.08 15.90
CA GLU A 252 25.66 5.41 14.80
C GLU A 252 24.74 4.62 13.87
N ASP A 253 23.59 4.14 14.36
CA ASP A 253 22.62 3.36 13.62
C ASP A 253 21.44 4.21 13.11
N ALA A 254 21.26 5.41 13.63
CA ALA A 254 20.18 6.30 13.23
C ALA A 254 20.20 6.53 11.72
N GLY A 255 19.04 6.40 11.08
CA GLY A 255 18.88 6.52 9.63
C GLY A 255 19.32 5.31 8.80
N ARG A 256 19.92 4.28 9.43
CA ARG A 256 20.32 3.03 8.78
C ARG A 256 19.63 1.79 9.36
N VAL A 257 18.84 1.97 10.39
CA VAL A 257 18.19 0.88 11.15
C VAL A 257 17.51 -0.16 10.25
N ASN A 258 16.88 0.27 9.17
CA ASN A 258 16.19 -0.63 8.23
C ASN A 258 17.13 -1.57 7.49
N PHE A 259 18.40 -1.20 7.33
CA PHE A 259 19.40 -1.95 6.57
C PHE A 259 20.30 -2.82 7.43
N ILE A 260 20.26 -2.65 8.75
CA ILE A 260 21.12 -3.39 9.69
C ILE A 260 20.56 -4.80 9.91
N TYR A 261 21.38 -5.81 9.63
CA TYR A 261 21.15 -7.24 9.86
C TYR A 261 22.43 -7.87 10.40
N ASN A 262 22.77 -7.60 11.67
CA ASN A 262 24.01 -8.02 12.30
C ASN A 262 23.83 -9.23 13.23
N ASP A 263 22.60 -9.56 13.62
CA ASP A 263 22.28 -10.63 14.54
C ASP A 263 21.36 -11.68 13.87
N ASN A 264 21.93 -12.81 13.49
CA ASN A 264 21.19 -13.96 12.99
C ASN A 264 20.73 -14.83 14.17
N SER A 265 19.66 -14.41 14.85
CA SER A 265 19.19 -14.99 16.11
C SER A 265 17.90 -15.81 15.96
N PRO A 266 18.01 -17.16 15.94
CA PRO A 266 16.84 -18.03 16.04
C PRO A 266 15.99 -17.76 17.29
N ASP A 267 16.66 -17.53 18.45
CA ASP A 267 15.98 -17.31 19.73
C ASP A 267 15.07 -16.09 19.70
N SER A 268 15.48 -15.00 19.02
CA SER A 268 14.66 -13.80 18.85
C SER A 268 13.39 -14.09 18.02
N PHE A 269 13.51 -14.90 16.98
CA PHE A 269 12.39 -15.34 16.15
C PHE A 269 11.42 -16.22 16.92
N GLU A 270 11.92 -17.23 17.61
CA GLU A 270 11.13 -18.17 18.41
C GLU A 270 10.40 -17.46 19.56
N ASN A 271 11.06 -16.49 20.20
CA ASN A 271 10.45 -15.67 21.23
C ASN A 271 9.18 -14.96 20.72
N ILE A 272 9.24 -14.33 19.55
CA ILE A 272 8.06 -13.65 18.96
C ILE A 272 7.01 -14.67 18.54
N LEU A 273 7.40 -15.75 17.88
CA LEU A 273 6.50 -16.80 17.41
C LEU A 273 5.72 -17.47 18.57
N ALA A 274 6.34 -17.58 19.75
CA ALA A 274 5.72 -18.14 20.94
C ALA A 274 4.49 -17.34 21.43
N HIS A 275 4.39 -16.05 21.06
CA HIS A 275 3.25 -15.21 21.43
C HIS A 275 2.02 -15.36 20.52
N LEU A 276 2.16 -16.06 19.39
CA LEU A 276 1.04 -16.34 18.49
C LEU A 276 0.24 -17.55 19.02
N THR A 277 -0.60 -17.27 20.01
CA THR A 277 -1.43 -18.26 20.71
C THR A 277 -2.87 -17.78 20.88
N PRO A 278 -3.87 -18.69 20.91
CA PRO A 278 -5.28 -18.31 21.01
C PRO A 278 -5.61 -17.49 22.28
N ASP A 279 -4.94 -17.75 23.41
CA ASP A 279 -5.13 -17.02 24.67
C ASP A 279 -4.60 -15.56 24.61
N ASN A 280 -3.67 -15.29 23.70
CA ASN A 280 -3.03 -13.99 23.50
C ASN A 280 -3.59 -13.24 22.27
N MET A 281 -4.77 -13.60 21.78
CA MET A 281 -5.35 -13.08 20.56
C MET A 281 -6.64 -12.31 20.78
N LEU A 282 -6.82 -11.23 20.02
CA LEU A 282 -8.11 -10.59 19.78
C LEU A 282 -8.41 -10.70 18.28
N VAL A 283 -9.59 -11.20 17.92
CA VAL A 283 -10.06 -11.24 16.54
C VAL A 283 -11.05 -10.12 16.31
N THR A 284 -10.94 -9.42 15.18
CA THR A 284 -11.90 -8.41 14.75
C THR A 284 -12.44 -8.79 13.38
N LEU A 285 -13.76 -8.88 13.26
CA LEU A 285 -14.48 -9.05 12.00
C LEU A 285 -15.22 -7.75 11.67
N VAL A 286 -14.77 -7.06 10.65
CA VAL A 286 -15.42 -5.86 10.12
C VAL A 286 -16.17 -6.26 8.86
N ALA A 287 -17.49 -6.35 8.95
CA ALA A 287 -18.29 -6.74 7.79
C ALA A 287 -19.70 -6.14 7.88
N LYS A 288 -20.25 -5.76 6.72
CA LYS A 288 -21.60 -5.21 6.65
C LYS A 288 -22.63 -6.26 7.05
N GLY A 289 -23.60 -5.85 7.89
CA GLY A 289 -24.72 -6.70 8.32
C GLY A 289 -24.38 -7.74 9.37
N VAL A 290 -23.24 -7.63 10.07
CA VAL A 290 -22.97 -8.43 11.26
C VAL A 290 -23.93 -8.03 12.39
N GLU A 291 -24.29 -8.99 13.24
CA GLU A 291 -25.14 -8.73 14.40
C GLU A 291 -24.36 -7.92 15.46
N THR A 292 -24.94 -6.81 15.91
CA THR A 292 -24.33 -5.92 16.90
C THR A 292 -25.35 -5.59 17.99
N ASP A 293 -24.92 -5.54 19.23
CA ASP A 293 -25.74 -5.25 20.43
C ASP A 293 -25.20 -4.10 21.27
N LEU A 294 -24.04 -3.56 20.90
CA LEU A 294 -23.35 -2.46 21.58
C LEU A 294 -23.07 -1.31 20.61
N VAL A 295 -22.89 -0.11 21.14
CA VAL A 295 -22.50 1.08 20.36
C VAL A 295 -21.36 1.81 21.06
N GLU A 296 -20.27 2.03 20.35
CA GLU A 296 -19.13 2.80 20.88
C GLU A 296 -19.51 4.29 20.97
N HIS A 297 -19.18 4.90 22.11
CA HIS A 297 -19.69 6.21 22.50
C HIS A 297 -19.27 7.36 21.56
N TYR A 298 -18.01 7.47 21.18
CA TYR A 298 -17.47 8.64 20.48
C TYR A 298 -17.76 8.61 18.97
N TYR A 299 -17.55 7.49 18.32
CA TYR A 299 -17.76 7.32 16.89
C TYR A 299 -19.11 6.71 16.54
N GLN A 300 -19.94 6.40 17.55
CA GLN A 300 -21.26 5.77 17.37
C GLN A 300 -21.17 4.49 16.52
N SER A 301 -20.11 3.70 16.75
CA SER A 301 -19.81 2.49 15.99
C SER A 301 -20.57 1.30 16.57
N PRO A 302 -21.50 0.66 15.81
CA PRO A 302 -22.15 -0.56 16.27
C PRO A 302 -21.14 -1.72 16.30
N TYR A 303 -21.15 -2.48 17.38
CA TYR A 303 -20.29 -3.65 17.54
C TYR A 303 -20.90 -4.70 18.46
N SER A 304 -20.35 -5.91 18.45
CA SER A 304 -20.60 -6.95 19.45
C SER A 304 -19.31 -7.58 19.93
N TYR A 305 -19.35 -8.21 21.09
CA TYR A 305 -18.21 -8.95 21.65
C TYR A 305 -18.64 -10.35 22.04
N ILE A 306 -17.93 -11.35 21.53
CA ILE A 306 -18.26 -12.77 21.70
C ILE A 306 -17.05 -13.49 22.32
N GLU A 307 -17.31 -14.32 23.34
CA GLU A 307 -16.36 -15.28 23.89
C GLU A 307 -16.83 -16.69 23.58
N ASP A 308 -15.90 -17.60 23.24
CA ASP A 308 -16.22 -18.99 22.87
C ASP A 308 -15.09 -19.95 23.31
N GLU A 309 -15.30 -20.63 24.43
CA GLU A 309 -14.35 -21.59 24.98
C GLU A 309 -14.23 -22.86 24.12
N SER A 310 -15.33 -23.27 23.43
CA SER A 310 -15.30 -24.44 22.56
C SER A 310 -14.37 -24.22 21.39
N PHE A 311 -14.52 -23.07 20.70
CA PHE A 311 -13.67 -22.74 19.57
C PHE A 311 -12.22 -22.44 19.98
N TYR A 312 -11.99 -21.89 21.17
CA TYR A 312 -10.66 -21.77 21.76
C TYR A 312 -9.96 -23.13 21.87
N ASN A 313 -10.65 -24.14 22.39
CA ASN A 313 -10.09 -25.49 22.49
C ASN A 313 -9.81 -26.14 21.13
N GLU A 314 -10.63 -25.87 20.12
CA GLU A 314 -10.35 -26.28 18.73
C GLU A 314 -9.07 -25.66 18.21
N LEU A 315 -8.84 -24.36 18.46
CA LEU A 315 -7.63 -23.66 18.03
C LEU A 315 -6.35 -24.15 18.73
N ILE A 316 -6.42 -24.50 20.02
CA ILE A 316 -5.29 -25.12 20.73
C ILE A 316 -4.92 -26.48 20.11
N ALA A 317 -5.90 -27.24 19.65
CA ALA A 317 -5.71 -28.54 19.02
C ALA A 317 -5.27 -28.44 17.54
N SER A 318 -5.03 -27.22 17.02
CA SER A 318 -4.61 -26.99 15.63
C SER A 318 -3.35 -27.77 15.28
N SER A 319 -3.36 -28.36 14.09
CA SER A 319 -2.21 -29.04 13.52
C SER A 319 -2.02 -28.61 12.08
N PHE A 320 -0.77 -28.61 11.61
CA PHE A 320 -0.49 -28.17 10.23
C PHE A 320 -1.16 -29.08 9.19
N ARG A 321 -1.57 -28.47 8.08
CA ARG A 321 -2.15 -29.15 6.92
C ARG A 321 -1.07 -29.51 5.92
N LYS A 322 -1.30 -30.57 5.14
CA LYS A 322 -0.36 -31.04 4.11
C LYS A 322 -0.21 -30.06 2.94
N GLU A 323 -1.23 -29.24 2.71
CA GLU A 323 -1.27 -28.22 1.66
C GLU A 323 -0.36 -27.02 1.99
N PHE A 324 0.05 -26.86 3.25
CA PHE A 324 0.89 -25.76 3.66
C PHE A 324 2.36 -26.08 3.52
N MET A 325 3.11 -25.12 2.98
CA MET A 325 4.56 -25.15 2.88
C MET A 325 5.16 -23.80 3.23
N ILE A 326 6.34 -23.79 3.82
CA ILE A 326 7.15 -22.57 3.89
C ILE A 326 7.90 -22.44 2.56
N ALA A 327 7.90 -21.22 2.00
CA ALA A 327 8.55 -20.95 0.73
C ALA A 327 10.04 -21.31 0.74
N GLU A 328 10.50 -21.91 -0.34
CA GLU A 328 11.92 -22.14 -0.58
C GLU A 328 12.68 -20.85 -0.89
N ALA A 329 14.01 -20.94 -0.99
CA ALA A 329 14.86 -19.81 -1.33
C ALA A 329 14.45 -19.17 -2.67
N ASN A 330 14.39 -17.83 -2.68
CA ASN A 330 13.89 -17.05 -3.79
C ASN A 330 14.93 -16.95 -4.94
N PRO A 331 14.64 -17.52 -6.13
CA PRO A 331 15.58 -17.54 -7.24
C PRO A 331 15.82 -16.17 -7.90
N PHE A 332 14.97 -15.18 -7.62
CA PHE A 332 15.08 -13.83 -8.18
C PHE A 332 16.01 -12.90 -7.39
N ILE A 333 16.47 -13.30 -6.19
CA ILE A 333 17.42 -12.48 -5.41
C ILE A 333 18.67 -12.22 -6.27
N PRO A 334 19.07 -10.94 -6.52
CA PRO A 334 20.20 -10.61 -7.36
C PRO A 334 21.51 -11.22 -6.84
N LYS A 335 22.25 -11.93 -7.70
CA LYS A 335 23.54 -12.53 -7.39
C LYS A 335 24.69 -11.55 -7.61
N SER A 336 24.53 -10.63 -8.55
CA SER A 336 25.51 -9.62 -8.90
C SER A 336 24.79 -8.31 -9.25
N ALA A 337 24.83 -7.37 -8.32
CA ALA A 337 24.28 -6.02 -8.53
C ALA A 337 25.41 -5.05 -8.89
N SER A 338 26.27 -5.40 -9.83
CA SER A 338 27.37 -4.55 -10.32
C SER A 338 26.96 -3.79 -11.58
N VAL A 339 27.29 -2.51 -11.62
CA VAL A 339 27.09 -1.67 -12.80
C VAL A 339 28.36 -1.64 -13.64
N PRO A 340 28.29 -1.77 -14.96
CA PRO A 340 29.44 -1.54 -15.82
C PRO A 340 30.03 -0.14 -15.59
N ASN A 341 31.36 -0.03 -15.63
CA ASN A 341 32.03 1.26 -15.51
C ASN A 341 31.63 2.15 -16.69
N ARG A 342 30.87 3.21 -16.42
CA ARG A 342 30.36 4.18 -17.39
C ARG A 342 30.78 5.58 -16.99
N SER A 343 31.04 6.44 -17.98
CA SER A 343 31.24 7.87 -17.76
C SER A 343 29.91 8.52 -17.38
N TYR A 344 29.95 9.38 -16.39
CA TYR A 344 28.81 10.23 -16.00
C TYR A 344 28.35 11.13 -17.15
N GLN A 345 27.05 11.21 -17.37
CA GLN A 345 26.40 12.12 -18.31
C GLN A 345 25.05 12.55 -17.73
N GLU A 346 24.80 13.84 -17.70
CA GLU A 346 23.50 14.40 -17.31
C GLU A 346 22.52 14.39 -18.48
N ASN A 347 21.24 14.29 -18.17
CA ASN A 347 20.13 14.51 -19.10
C ASN A 347 20.22 13.66 -20.39
N VAL A 348 20.52 12.39 -20.25
CA VAL A 348 20.53 11.47 -21.40
C VAL A 348 19.11 11.33 -21.97
N ILE A 349 18.90 11.85 -23.17
CA ILE A 349 17.63 11.71 -23.89
C ILE A 349 17.58 10.32 -24.52
N PRO A 350 16.52 9.52 -24.25
CA PRO A 350 16.35 8.22 -24.89
C PRO A 350 16.27 8.35 -26.42
N LYS A 351 17.00 7.48 -27.14
CA LYS A 351 16.96 7.45 -28.58
C LYS A 351 15.77 6.64 -29.09
N VAL A 352 15.25 7.04 -30.23
CA VAL A 352 14.21 6.29 -30.97
C VAL A 352 14.84 5.04 -31.59
N LEU A 353 14.29 3.86 -31.27
CA LEU A 353 14.69 2.59 -31.88
C LEU A 353 13.72 2.11 -32.95
N SER A 354 12.44 2.47 -32.84
CA SER A 354 11.38 2.17 -33.81
C SER A 354 10.38 3.30 -33.79
N ASP A 355 9.95 3.74 -35.00
CA ASP A 355 8.93 4.74 -35.20
C ASP A 355 8.14 4.35 -36.45
N GLY A 356 6.91 3.89 -36.27
CA GLY A 356 6.04 3.36 -37.31
C GLY A 356 5.56 1.93 -37.05
N ASP A 357 4.74 1.40 -37.93
CA ASP A 357 4.11 0.07 -37.79
C ASP A 357 3.39 -0.13 -36.42
N GLY A 358 2.69 0.90 -35.97
CA GLY A 358 1.93 0.88 -34.71
C GLY A 358 2.77 0.99 -33.44
N VAL A 359 4.04 1.42 -33.53
CA VAL A 359 4.95 1.45 -32.37
C VAL A 359 5.89 2.65 -32.40
N ASN A 360 6.03 3.30 -31.24
CA ASN A 360 7.16 4.16 -30.90
C ASN A 360 7.96 3.51 -29.77
N LEU A 361 9.20 3.11 -30.01
CA LEU A 361 10.08 2.52 -29.02
C LEU A 361 11.28 3.42 -28.74
N PHE A 362 11.44 3.76 -27.47
CA PHE A 362 12.55 4.57 -26.97
C PHE A 362 13.50 3.73 -26.12
N PHE A 363 14.79 4.06 -26.17
CA PHE A 363 15.82 3.40 -25.38
C PHE A 363 16.83 4.40 -24.82
N GLY A 364 17.15 4.28 -23.52
CA GLY A 364 18.18 5.05 -22.87
C GLY A 364 18.97 4.24 -21.84
N ILE A 365 20.26 4.56 -21.70
CA ILE A 365 21.12 3.98 -20.67
C ILE A 365 21.28 5.00 -19.56
N ASP A 366 21.17 4.54 -18.29
CA ASP A 366 21.45 5.38 -17.13
C ASP A 366 22.96 5.65 -17.01
N HIS A 367 23.35 6.90 -17.22
CA HIS A 367 24.71 7.40 -17.05
C HIS A 367 24.83 8.37 -15.85
N GLU A 368 23.74 8.65 -15.18
CA GLU A 368 23.68 9.63 -14.09
C GLU A 368 23.75 8.94 -12.72
N PHE A 369 22.87 7.98 -12.49
CA PHE A 369 22.74 7.32 -11.19
C PHE A 369 23.56 6.05 -11.06
N LEU A 370 23.95 5.45 -12.18
CA LEU A 370 24.82 4.28 -12.28
C LEU A 370 24.35 3.13 -11.36
N ARG A 371 23.06 2.78 -11.44
CA ARG A 371 22.46 1.70 -10.67
C ARG A 371 22.20 0.47 -11.53
N PRO A 372 22.29 -0.76 -10.97
CA PRO A 372 21.96 -2.01 -11.70
C PRO A 372 20.45 -2.19 -11.82
N LYS A 373 19.73 -1.11 -12.06
CA LYS A 373 18.27 -1.05 -12.14
C LYS A 373 17.82 -0.42 -13.45
N GLY A 374 16.61 -0.75 -13.86
CA GLY A 374 15.99 -0.14 -15.03
C GLY A 374 14.48 -0.30 -15.03
N VAL A 375 13.87 0.25 -16.07
CA VAL A 375 12.44 0.22 -16.30
C VAL A 375 12.14 -0.23 -17.72
N ILE A 376 11.07 -0.99 -17.89
CA ILE A 376 10.45 -1.39 -19.15
C ILE A 376 9.02 -0.91 -19.06
N ASN A 377 8.66 0.16 -19.80
CA ASN A 377 7.32 0.76 -19.77
C ASN A 377 6.70 0.60 -21.16
N PHE A 378 5.49 0.07 -21.20
CA PHE A 378 4.69 -0.05 -22.41
C PHE A 378 3.30 0.55 -22.16
N LYS A 379 2.97 1.58 -22.92
CA LYS A 379 1.63 2.20 -23.00
C LYS A 379 0.94 1.64 -24.23
N ILE A 380 -0.22 1.04 -24.04
CA ILE A 380 -0.99 0.34 -25.06
C ILE A 380 -2.25 1.15 -25.30
N LEU A 381 -2.34 1.78 -26.46
CA LEU A 381 -3.45 2.64 -26.86
C LEU A 381 -4.38 1.86 -27.80
N PHE A 382 -5.65 2.11 -27.69
CA PHE A 382 -6.72 1.49 -28.47
C PHE A 382 -7.32 2.49 -29.47
N PRO A 383 -8.03 2.02 -30.52
CA PRO A 383 -8.75 2.91 -31.42
C PRO A 383 -9.75 3.81 -30.68
N ASP A 384 -9.94 5.04 -31.15
CA ASP A 384 -10.84 6.05 -30.53
C ASP A 384 -12.27 5.49 -30.35
N GLU A 385 -12.80 4.76 -31.34
CA GLU A 385 -14.14 4.17 -31.30
C GLU A 385 -14.31 3.07 -30.25
N THR A 386 -13.24 2.48 -29.73
CA THR A 386 -13.29 1.44 -28.69
C THR A 386 -13.57 2.02 -27.31
N MET A 387 -13.27 3.29 -27.09
CA MET A 387 -13.31 3.94 -25.78
C MET A 387 -14.75 4.28 -25.36
N ASN A 388 -15.43 3.28 -24.81
CA ASN A 388 -16.78 3.39 -24.25
C ASN A 388 -16.85 2.80 -22.83
N VAL A 389 -17.99 3.00 -22.15
CA VAL A 389 -18.16 2.56 -20.76
C VAL A 389 -17.95 1.04 -20.57
N ARG A 390 -18.39 0.22 -21.56
CA ARG A 390 -18.18 -1.23 -21.52
C ARG A 390 -16.70 -1.56 -21.57
N HIS A 391 -15.94 -0.93 -22.47
CA HIS A 391 -14.50 -1.13 -22.57
C HIS A 391 -13.81 -0.78 -21.24
N ARG A 392 -14.15 0.35 -20.62
CA ARG A 392 -13.59 0.75 -19.31
C ARG A 392 -13.85 -0.27 -18.21
N VAL A 393 -15.09 -0.74 -18.09
CA VAL A 393 -15.44 -1.73 -17.06
C VAL A 393 -14.74 -3.07 -17.32
N TYR A 394 -14.74 -3.52 -18.57
CA TYR A 394 -14.11 -4.79 -18.92
C TYR A 394 -12.59 -4.73 -18.83
N SER A 395 -11.94 -3.60 -19.18
CA SER A 395 -10.51 -3.37 -18.93
C SER A 395 -10.18 -3.51 -17.44
N LYS A 396 -10.97 -2.88 -16.57
CA LYS A 396 -10.76 -2.95 -15.13
C LYS A 396 -10.92 -4.38 -14.58
N LEU A 397 -11.95 -5.10 -15.01
CA LEU A 397 -12.16 -6.50 -14.65
C LEU A 397 -11.02 -7.38 -15.19
N TYR A 398 -10.63 -7.19 -16.45
CA TYR A 398 -9.58 -7.95 -17.10
C TYR A 398 -8.23 -7.77 -16.39
N ILE A 399 -7.83 -6.53 -16.12
CA ILE A 399 -6.59 -6.23 -15.39
C ILE A 399 -6.60 -6.88 -14.01
N ALA A 400 -7.72 -6.81 -13.29
CA ALA A 400 -7.84 -7.42 -11.98
C ALA A 400 -7.71 -8.95 -12.05
N CYS A 401 -8.28 -9.58 -13.07
CA CYS A 401 -8.18 -11.03 -13.28
C CYS A 401 -6.75 -11.45 -13.70
N VAL A 402 -6.11 -10.69 -14.58
CA VAL A 402 -4.71 -10.95 -14.97
C VAL A 402 -3.79 -10.80 -13.75
N ASN A 403 -3.93 -9.71 -12.97
CA ASN A 403 -3.12 -9.51 -11.78
C ASN A 403 -3.35 -10.61 -10.72
N GLU A 404 -4.58 -11.11 -10.58
CA GLU A 404 -4.87 -12.25 -9.70
C GLU A 404 -4.16 -13.53 -10.16
N SER A 405 -4.18 -13.82 -11.47
CA SER A 405 -3.49 -15.00 -12.02
C SER A 405 -1.95 -14.91 -11.90
N LEU A 406 -1.43 -13.69 -11.83
CA LEU A 406 0.01 -13.42 -11.70
C LEU A 406 0.51 -13.43 -10.26
N ASN A 407 -0.36 -13.34 -9.28
CA ASN A 407 0.03 -13.04 -7.91
C ASN A 407 1.06 -14.03 -7.35
N GLU A 408 0.76 -15.32 -7.39
CA GLU A 408 1.67 -16.36 -6.90
C GLU A 408 3.01 -16.39 -7.64
N LEU A 409 2.98 -16.20 -8.96
CA LEU A 409 4.15 -16.26 -9.83
C LEU A 409 5.05 -15.03 -9.70
N SER A 410 4.47 -13.85 -9.50
CA SER A 410 5.20 -12.58 -9.41
C SER A 410 5.69 -12.27 -7.99
N TYR A 411 5.14 -12.92 -6.98
CA TYR A 411 5.47 -12.62 -5.59
C TYR A 411 6.97 -12.78 -5.28
N PRO A 412 7.67 -13.88 -5.66
CA PRO A 412 9.11 -13.98 -5.46
C PRO A 412 9.89 -12.86 -6.14
N ALA A 413 9.49 -12.44 -7.35
CA ALA A 413 10.13 -11.34 -8.05
C ALA A 413 9.98 -10.00 -7.29
N LYS A 414 8.80 -9.72 -6.73
CA LYS A 414 8.56 -8.54 -5.88
C LYS A 414 9.47 -8.55 -4.65
N GLN A 415 9.61 -9.69 -3.99
CA GLN A 415 10.50 -9.85 -2.84
C GLN A 415 11.98 -9.63 -3.19
N ALA A 416 12.35 -9.86 -4.44
CA ALA A 416 13.69 -9.60 -4.99
C ALA A 416 13.89 -8.17 -5.52
N GLY A 417 13.01 -7.23 -5.17
CA GLY A 417 13.11 -5.82 -5.58
C GLY A 417 12.75 -5.55 -7.03
N LEU A 418 12.05 -6.49 -7.69
CA LEU A 418 11.38 -6.26 -8.96
C LEU A 418 9.95 -5.81 -8.69
N ASN A 419 9.48 -4.83 -9.44
CA ASN A 419 8.12 -4.37 -9.37
C ASN A 419 7.49 -4.46 -10.77
N TYR A 420 6.20 -4.68 -10.82
CA TYR A 420 5.42 -4.50 -12.01
C TYR A 420 4.11 -3.79 -11.69
N ALA A 421 3.58 -3.08 -12.67
CA ALA A 421 2.23 -2.59 -12.68
C ALA A 421 1.59 -2.91 -14.03
N PHE A 422 0.47 -3.61 -14.00
CA PHE A 422 -0.42 -3.73 -15.12
C PHE A 422 -1.73 -3.06 -14.72
N GLN A 423 -2.01 -1.91 -15.32
CA GLN A 423 -3.06 -1.02 -14.86
C GLN A 423 -3.73 -0.25 -15.99
N GLU A 424 -4.93 0.20 -15.74
CA GLU A 424 -5.67 1.10 -16.61
C GLU A 424 -5.24 2.54 -16.38
N GLY A 425 -5.03 3.28 -17.47
CA GLY A 425 -4.93 4.72 -17.47
C GLY A 425 -6.04 5.38 -18.30
N TYR A 426 -6.02 6.68 -18.38
CA TYR A 426 -7.01 7.44 -19.15
C TYR A 426 -6.98 7.10 -20.64
N GLU A 427 -5.79 6.88 -21.21
CA GLU A 427 -5.61 6.70 -22.65
C GLU A 427 -5.59 5.23 -23.08
N GLY A 428 -5.35 4.32 -22.16
CA GLY A 428 -5.21 2.90 -22.48
C GLY A 428 -4.66 2.09 -21.31
N LEU A 429 -3.92 1.02 -21.60
CA LEU A 429 -3.32 0.17 -20.58
C LEU A 429 -1.83 0.48 -20.45
N TYR A 430 -1.32 0.34 -19.25
CA TYR A 430 0.08 0.52 -18.91
C TYR A 430 0.66 -0.77 -18.36
N LEU A 431 1.75 -1.22 -18.93
CA LEU A 431 2.56 -2.32 -18.42
C LEU A 431 3.94 -1.78 -18.05
N ASP A 432 4.23 -1.77 -16.77
CA ASP A 432 5.48 -1.28 -16.21
C ASP A 432 6.20 -2.43 -15.51
N VAL A 433 7.48 -2.60 -15.80
CA VAL A 433 8.38 -3.48 -15.05
C VAL A 433 9.60 -2.69 -14.64
N SER A 434 9.98 -2.77 -13.37
CA SER A 434 11.14 -2.03 -12.85
C SER A 434 11.87 -2.83 -11.78
N GLY A 435 13.12 -2.46 -11.54
CA GLY A 435 13.96 -3.06 -10.52
C GLY A 435 15.31 -3.52 -11.07
N TYR A 436 15.88 -4.56 -10.45
CA TYR A 436 17.19 -5.10 -10.85
C TYR A 436 17.11 -5.74 -12.24
N THR A 437 17.94 -5.26 -13.17
CA THR A 437 17.88 -5.65 -14.60
C THR A 437 18.24 -7.11 -14.86
N GLU A 438 18.96 -7.76 -13.93
CA GLU A 438 19.33 -9.18 -14.02
C GLU A 438 18.12 -10.09 -14.28
N SER A 439 16.98 -9.80 -13.65
CA SER A 439 15.76 -10.62 -13.74
C SER A 439 14.55 -9.89 -14.34
N ALA A 440 14.68 -8.60 -14.67
CA ALA A 440 13.55 -7.78 -15.13
C ALA A 440 12.96 -8.27 -16.46
N MET A 441 13.79 -8.69 -17.42
CA MET A 441 13.31 -9.25 -18.69
C MET A 441 12.56 -10.56 -18.51
N THR A 442 13.00 -11.42 -17.60
CA THR A 442 12.30 -12.69 -17.27
C THR A 442 10.91 -12.40 -16.70
N LEU A 443 10.82 -11.45 -15.78
CA LEU A 443 9.52 -11.00 -15.24
C LEU A 443 8.63 -10.43 -16.35
N TYR A 444 9.15 -9.57 -17.21
CA TYR A 444 8.39 -8.97 -18.33
C TYR A 444 7.80 -10.02 -19.26
N GLU A 445 8.57 -11.02 -19.67
CA GLU A 445 8.10 -12.09 -20.56
C GLU A 445 7.05 -12.99 -19.90
N MET A 446 7.19 -13.25 -18.60
CA MET A 446 6.20 -13.97 -17.81
C MET A 446 4.88 -13.19 -17.74
N LEU A 447 4.93 -11.88 -17.47
CA LEU A 447 3.75 -11.02 -17.43
C LEU A 447 3.01 -11.00 -18.75
N LEU A 448 3.72 -10.81 -19.88
CA LEU A 448 3.11 -10.81 -21.22
C LEU A 448 2.41 -12.14 -21.54
N SER A 449 3.00 -13.26 -21.17
CA SER A 449 2.38 -14.57 -21.40
C SER A 449 1.04 -14.70 -20.68
N HIS A 450 0.95 -14.22 -19.43
CA HIS A 450 -0.28 -14.26 -18.63
C HIS A 450 -1.29 -13.18 -19.01
N MET A 451 -0.83 -12.03 -19.53
CA MET A 451 -1.73 -11.01 -20.07
C MET A 451 -2.59 -11.56 -21.20
N VAL A 452 -2.02 -12.37 -22.08
CA VAL A 452 -2.73 -12.88 -23.24
C VAL A 452 -3.52 -14.16 -22.93
N ASP A 453 -3.02 -14.99 -22.03
CA ASP A 453 -3.59 -16.29 -21.68
C ASP A 453 -3.68 -16.44 -20.16
N PHE A 454 -4.54 -15.64 -19.54
CA PHE A 454 -4.80 -15.75 -18.11
C PHE A 454 -5.85 -16.84 -17.80
N SER A 455 -5.67 -17.51 -16.69
CA SER A 455 -6.61 -18.52 -16.20
C SER A 455 -6.99 -18.21 -14.76
N ILE A 456 -8.30 -18.11 -14.51
CA ILE A 456 -8.88 -17.98 -13.17
C ILE A 456 -10.14 -18.84 -13.05
N THR A 457 -10.51 -19.20 -11.84
CA THR A 457 -11.75 -19.92 -11.55
C THR A 457 -12.95 -18.98 -11.51
N GLU A 458 -14.18 -19.55 -11.64
CA GLU A 458 -15.43 -18.81 -11.45
C GLU A 458 -15.52 -18.17 -10.05
N ASP A 459 -15.03 -18.84 -9.01
CA ASP A 459 -15.01 -18.31 -7.64
C ASP A 459 -14.09 -17.09 -7.54
N GLN A 460 -12.90 -17.12 -8.16
CA GLN A 460 -11.97 -16.00 -8.21
C GLN A 460 -12.56 -14.82 -8.99
N PHE A 461 -13.15 -15.08 -10.17
CA PHE A 461 -13.84 -14.05 -10.94
C PHE A 461 -14.98 -13.42 -10.16
N SER A 462 -15.81 -14.23 -9.51
CA SER A 462 -16.93 -13.76 -8.70
C SER A 462 -16.45 -12.84 -7.55
N ALA A 463 -15.35 -13.21 -6.89
CA ALA A 463 -14.76 -12.41 -5.82
C ALA A 463 -14.19 -11.07 -6.33
N ILE A 464 -13.56 -11.05 -7.51
CA ILE A 464 -13.04 -9.84 -8.16
C ILE A 464 -14.20 -8.92 -8.57
N LYS A 465 -15.21 -9.48 -9.23
CA LYS A 465 -16.42 -8.77 -9.65
C LYS A 465 -17.15 -8.16 -8.45
N ASP A 466 -17.35 -8.92 -7.38
CA ASP A 466 -17.96 -8.44 -6.13
C ASP A 466 -17.15 -7.25 -5.55
N LYS A 467 -15.84 -7.33 -5.53
CA LYS A 467 -15.00 -6.22 -5.07
C LYS A 467 -15.20 -4.96 -5.94
N ILE A 468 -15.13 -5.09 -7.25
CA ILE A 468 -15.24 -3.94 -8.17
C ILE A 468 -16.63 -3.30 -8.09
N THR A 469 -17.69 -4.10 -7.98
CA THR A 469 -19.05 -3.58 -7.80
C THR A 469 -19.23 -2.87 -6.47
N ARG A 470 -18.63 -3.38 -5.40
CA ARG A 470 -18.62 -2.69 -4.09
C ARG A 470 -17.81 -1.41 -4.11
N ASP A 471 -16.67 -1.39 -4.80
CA ASP A 471 -15.86 -0.18 -4.94
C ASP A 471 -16.65 0.93 -5.65
N TYR A 472 -17.42 0.60 -6.68
CA TYR A 472 -18.34 1.56 -7.32
C TYR A 472 -19.43 2.05 -6.35
N LYS A 473 -20.10 1.16 -5.62
CA LYS A 473 -21.14 1.53 -4.64
C LYS A 473 -20.57 2.38 -3.50
N ASN A 474 -19.39 2.02 -2.99
CA ASN A 474 -18.73 2.72 -1.90
C ASN A 474 -18.22 4.12 -2.30
N PHE A 475 -18.13 4.43 -3.60
CA PHE A 475 -17.65 5.74 -4.03
C PHE A 475 -18.55 6.87 -3.54
N SER A 476 -19.87 6.68 -3.45
CA SER A 476 -20.80 7.64 -2.88
C SER A 476 -20.58 7.94 -1.39
N LEU A 477 -19.85 7.07 -0.69
CA LEU A 477 -19.48 7.19 0.72
C LEU A 477 -18.01 7.62 0.92
N SER A 478 -17.30 7.95 -0.17
CA SER A 478 -15.92 8.45 -0.08
C SER A 478 -15.89 9.90 0.39
N ASP A 479 -14.71 10.39 0.76
CA ASP A 479 -14.53 11.73 1.28
C ASP A 479 -15.06 12.82 0.31
N ALA A 480 -15.64 13.88 0.86
CA ALA A 480 -16.27 14.95 0.07
C ALA A 480 -15.34 15.52 -1.02
N HIS A 481 -14.04 15.67 -0.72
CA HIS A 481 -13.07 16.19 -1.70
C HIS A 481 -12.85 15.24 -2.88
N GLN A 482 -12.91 13.92 -2.67
CA GLN A 482 -12.76 12.93 -3.73
C GLN A 482 -13.96 12.97 -4.67
N GLN A 483 -15.18 12.98 -4.11
CA GLN A 483 -16.42 13.07 -4.90
C GLN A 483 -16.52 14.39 -5.68
N THR A 484 -16.14 15.51 -5.04
CA THR A 484 -16.17 16.84 -5.68
C THR A 484 -15.16 16.95 -6.82
N ARG A 485 -13.93 16.40 -6.64
CA ARG A 485 -12.92 16.36 -7.70
C ARG A 485 -13.37 15.51 -8.88
N GLU A 486 -14.01 14.39 -8.62
CA GLU A 486 -14.54 13.50 -9.66
C GLU A 486 -15.61 14.21 -10.51
N LYS A 487 -16.52 14.93 -9.85
CA LYS A 487 -17.52 15.76 -10.54
C LYS A 487 -16.91 16.93 -11.33
N GLY A 488 -15.82 17.53 -10.83
CA GLY A 488 -15.07 18.56 -11.56
C GLY A 488 -14.48 17.99 -12.86
N ALA A 489 -13.89 16.80 -12.79
CA ALA A 489 -13.32 16.16 -13.97
C ALA A 489 -14.38 15.78 -15.03
N ASP A 490 -15.64 15.50 -14.66
CA ASP A 490 -16.75 15.26 -15.60
C ASP A 490 -17.01 16.46 -16.52
N ILE A 491 -16.70 17.68 -16.06
CA ILE A 491 -16.89 18.91 -16.84
C ILE A 491 -15.84 19.04 -17.96
N PHE A 492 -14.59 18.67 -17.67
CA PHE A 492 -13.46 18.96 -18.54
C PHE A 492 -13.11 17.85 -19.52
N HIS A 493 -13.45 16.60 -19.23
CA HIS A 493 -13.11 15.47 -20.10
C HIS A 493 -14.23 15.17 -21.09
N HIS A 494 -13.91 15.07 -22.37
CA HIS A 494 -14.87 14.73 -23.42
C HIS A 494 -15.42 13.30 -23.24
N ILE A 495 -14.57 12.35 -22.87
CA ILE A 495 -14.96 10.96 -22.58
C ILE A 495 -14.55 10.61 -21.17
N LYS A 496 -15.52 10.46 -20.31
CA LYS A 496 -15.38 10.00 -18.94
C LYS A 496 -16.66 9.30 -18.51
N PHE A 497 -16.55 8.23 -17.79
CA PHE A 497 -17.67 7.44 -17.30
C PHE A 497 -17.65 7.41 -15.78
N ASN A 498 -18.79 7.74 -15.18
CA ASN A 498 -18.94 7.73 -13.73
C ASN A 498 -19.29 6.33 -13.20
N TRP A 499 -19.36 6.21 -11.89
CA TRP A 499 -19.62 4.93 -11.24
C TRP A 499 -21.07 4.45 -11.47
N GLU A 500 -22.04 5.36 -11.62
CA GLU A 500 -23.44 5.04 -11.87
C GLU A 500 -23.63 4.38 -13.25
N GLU A 501 -22.87 4.80 -14.26
CA GLU A 501 -22.87 4.20 -15.60
C GLU A 501 -22.10 2.87 -15.62
N SER A 502 -21.03 2.76 -14.82
CA SER A 502 -20.14 1.59 -14.79
C SER A 502 -20.72 0.43 -14.00
N LEU A 503 -21.43 0.69 -12.91
CA LEU A 503 -21.94 -0.32 -11.99
C LEU A 503 -22.83 -1.38 -12.65
N PRO A 504 -23.88 -1.03 -13.43
CA PRO A 504 -24.76 -2.04 -14.04
C PRO A 504 -24.02 -2.94 -15.04
N ILE A 505 -22.99 -2.43 -15.72
CA ILE A 505 -22.16 -3.21 -16.64
C ILE A 505 -21.30 -4.19 -15.86
N ALA A 506 -20.70 -3.77 -14.76
CA ALA A 506 -19.89 -4.64 -13.89
C ALA A 506 -20.76 -5.74 -13.26
N GLU A 507 -21.98 -5.42 -12.82
CA GLU A 507 -22.93 -6.41 -12.26
C GLU A 507 -23.38 -7.45 -13.30
N ALA A 508 -23.50 -7.08 -14.57
CA ALA A 508 -23.89 -7.98 -15.65
C ALA A 508 -22.75 -8.83 -16.22
N ALA A 509 -21.48 -8.45 -15.99
CA ALA A 509 -20.31 -9.11 -16.58
C ALA A 509 -20.21 -10.60 -16.19
N THR A 510 -19.83 -11.44 -17.14
CA THR A 510 -19.55 -12.87 -16.95
C THR A 510 -18.07 -13.19 -17.25
N LEU A 511 -17.57 -14.30 -16.71
CA LEU A 511 -16.21 -14.76 -17.01
C LEU A 511 -16.03 -15.06 -18.49
N GLN A 512 -17.04 -15.65 -19.13
CA GLN A 512 -17.00 -15.94 -20.57
C GLN A 512 -16.87 -14.65 -21.40
N ASP A 513 -17.70 -13.63 -21.13
CA ASP A 513 -17.61 -12.34 -21.84
C ASP A 513 -16.23 -11.69 -21.65
N LEU A 514 -15.66 -11.82 -20.45
CA LEU A 514 -14.35 -11.26 -20.15
C LEU A 514 -13.22 -11.98 -20.89
N GLN A 515 -13.31 -13.31 -21.02
CA GLN A 515 -12.35 -14.10 -21.80
C GLN A 515 -12.44 -13.76 -23.31
N GLU A 516 -13.64 -13.56 -23.84
CA GLU A 516 -13.86 -13.12 -25.24
C GLU A 516 -13.29 -11.70 -25.45
N TYR A 517 -13.53 -10.81 -24.49
CA TYR A 517 -12.95 -9.46 -24.49
C TYR A 517 -11.42 -9.50 -24.50
N GLY A 518 -10.78 -10.27 -23.62
CA GLY A 518 -9.34 -10.42 -23.54
C GLY A 518 -8.70 -10.92 -24.84
N LYS A 519 -9.33 -11.88 -25.53
CA LYS A 519 -8.86 -12.41 -26.81
C LYS A 519 -8.82 -11.37 -27.94
N SER A 520 -9.71 -10.38 -27.91
CA SER A 520 -9.81 -9.35 -28.94
C SER A 520 -9.11 -8.03 -28.57
N LEU A 521 -8.75 -7.87 -27.29
CA LEU A 521 -8.27 -6.62 -26.72
C LEU A 521 -7.06 -6.03 -27.47
N TYR A 522 -6.12 -6.88 -27.84
CA TYR A 522 -4.85 -6.45 -28.46
C TYR A 522 -4.86 -6.46 -29.98
N ASN A 523 -5.97 -6.76 -30.64
CA ASN A 523 -6.02 -6.93 -32.10
C ASN A 523 -5.53 -5.70 -32.85
N ASN A 524 -5.91 -4.50 -32.40
CA ASN A 524 -5.53 -3.23 -33.03
C ASN A 524 -5.03 -2.29 -31.94
N THR A 525 -3.73 -2.02 -31.88
CA THR A 525 -3.14 -1.14 -30.87
C THR A 525 -2.05 -0.26 -31.44
N PHE A 526 -1.87 0.91 -30.82
CA PHE A 526 -0.65 1.69 -30.91
C PHE A 526 0.14 1.55 -29.61
N VAL A 527 1.44 1.35 -29.70
CA VAL A 527 2.29 1.08 -28.54
C VAL A 527 3.38 2.13 -28.41
N GLU A 528 3.44 2.79 -27.25
CA GLU A 528 4.57 3.63 -26.84
C GLU A 528 5.41 2.87 -25.82
N GLY A 529 6.66 2.54 -26.18
CA GLY A 529 7.56 1.77 -25.33
C GLY A 529 8.79 2.57 -24.91
N LEU A 530 9.19 2.45 -23.64
CA LEU A 530 10.45 2.97 -23.12
C LEU A 530 11.19 1.85 -22.38
N VAL A 531 12.44 1.62 -22.75
CA VAL A 531 13.37 0.80 -21.95
C VAL A 531 14.54 1.68 -21.54
N TYR A 532 14.70 1.88 -20.23
CA TYR A 532 15.69 2.80 -19.68
C TYR A 532 16.41 2.21 -18.47
N GLY A 533 17.69 2.49 -18.31
CA GLY A 533 18.48 2.06 -17.15
C GLY A 533 19.69 1.23 -17.54
N ASP A 534 20.02 0.20 -16.75
CA ASP A 534 21.15 -0.70 -17.00
C ASP A 534 20.78 -1.85 -17.96
N PHE A 535 20.15 -1.51 -19.07
CA PHE A 535 19.80 -2.45 -20.15
C PHE A 535 20.70 -2.28 -21.37
N LYS A 536 20.71 -3.29 -22.24
CA LYS A 536 21.30 -3.21 -23.58
C LYS A 536 20.21 -2.87 -24.59
N GLU A 537 20.60 -2.26 -25.72
CA GLU A 537 19.68 -2.02 -26.84
C GLU A 537 19.00 -3.32 -27.34
N SER A 538 19.71 -4.43 -27.28
CA SER A 538 19.18 -5.76 -27.63
C SER A 538 17.99 -6.16 -26.73
N ASP A 539 17.99 -5.73 -25.47
CA ASP A 539 16.91 -6.04 -24.51
C ASP A 539 15.66 -5.23 -24.86
N ALA A 540 15.81 -3.94 -25.24
CA ALA A 540 14.70 -3.11 -25.70
C ALA A 540 14.05 -3.69 -26.98
N ARG A 541 14.87 -4.11 -27.96
CA ARG A 541 14.36 -4.75 -29.16
C ARG A 541 13.71 -6.11 -28.89
N ARG A 542 14.24 -6.86 -27.91
CA ARG A 542 13.64 -8.12 -27.45
C ARG A 542 12.29 -7.87 -26.79
N ALA A 543 12.19 -6.86 -25.93
CA ALA A 543 10.94 -6.51 -25.25
C ALA A 543 9.81 -6.23 -26.26
N LEU A 544 10.08 -5.40 -27.28
CA LEU A 544 9.12 -5.12 -28.35
C LEU A 544 8.76 -6.37 -29.16
N ARG A 545 9.76 -7.17 -29.54
CA ARG A 545 9.51 -8.38 -30.31
C ARG A 545 8.61 -9.35 -29.55
N VAL A 546 8.90 -9.62 -28.29
CA VAL A 546 8.10 -10.52 -27.45
C VAL A 546 6.69 -9.97 -27.26
N PHE A 547 6.53 -8.65 -27.10
CA PHE A 547 5.21 -8.01 -27.05
C PHE A 547 4.40 -8.32 -28.32
N LYS A 548 4.94 -8.03 -29.49
CA LYS A 548 4.26 -8.31 -30.79
C LYS A 548 3.96 -9.79 -31.00
N GLU A 549 4.90 -10.67 -30.65
CA GLU A 549 4.74 -12.14 -30.76
C GLU A 549 3.62 -12.67 -29.84
N LYS A 550 3.48 -12.13 -28.63
CA LYS A 550 2.47 -12.59 -27.68
C LYS A 550 1.10 -12.00 -27.93
N THR A 551 1.01 -10.70 -28.22
CA THR A 551 -0.27 -10.01 -28.40
C THR A 551 -0.86 -10.19 -29.79
N HIS A 552 -0.05 -10.57 -30.80
CA HIS A 552 -0.45 -10.66 -32.21
C HIS A 552 -1.12 -9.40 -32.73
N THR A 553 -0.74 -8.22 -32.18
CA THR A 553 -1.37 -6.95 -32.53
C THR A 553 -1.12 -6.55 -33.98
N ASN A 554 -2.15 -6.04 -34.65
CA ASN A 554 -2.01 -5.23 -35.86
C ASN A 554 -1.77 -3.77 -35.41
N GLY A 555 -0.65 -3.21 -35.80
CA GLY A 555 -0.32 -1.82 -35.47
C GLY A 555 -1.31 -0.84 -36.15
N ILE A 556 -1.83 0.12 -35.40
CA ILE A 556 -2.58 1.26 -35.93
C ILE A 556 -1.70 2.51 -35.93
N ASN A 557 -2.07 3.55 -36.70
CA ASN A 557 -1.34 4.82 -36.64
C ASN A 557 -1.65 5.55 -35.32
N ARG A 558 -0.73 6.39 -34.86
CA ARG A 558 -0.94 7.18 -33.63
C ARG A 558 -2.18 8.05 -33.68
N GLN A 559 -2.49 8.61 -34.84
CA GLN A 559 -3.66 9.48 -35.05
C GLN A 559 -5.01 8.74 -34.95
N ASP A 560 -5.00 7.40 -35.16
CA ASP A 560 -6.20 6.56 -35.08
C ASP A 560 -6.40 6.00 -33.66
N ALA A 561 -5.40 6.15 -32.79
CA ALA A 561 -5.47 5.76 -31.39
C ALA A 561 -6.14 6.86 -30.57
N PHE A 562 -6.84 6.42 -29.50
CA PHE A 562 -7.48 7.35 -28.56
C PHE A 562 -6.49 8.34 -27.96
N ASP A 563 -6.94 9.59 -27.87
CA ASP A 563 -6.24 10.67 -27.19
C ASP A 563 -7.18 11.39 -26.22
N ILE A 564 -6.64 11.91 -25.14
CA ILE A 564 -7.45 12.64 -24.15
C ILE A 564 -7.91 13.96 -24.80
N LYS A 565 -9.21 14.15 -24.85
CA LYS A 565 -9.83 15.38 -25.34
C LYS A 565 -10.45 16.14 -24.18
N TYR A 566 -10.02 17.36 -24.01
CA TYR A 566 -10.59 18.28 -23.04
C TYR A 566 -11.57 19.24 -23.69
N LEU A 567 -12.46 19.82 -22.88
CA LEU A 567 -13.34 20.89 -23.32
C LEU A 567 -12.49 22.07 -23.81
N ASP A 568 -12.68 22.48 -25.05
CA ASP A 568 -12.04 23.67 -25.61
C ASP A 568 -12.84 24.90 -25.16
N GLN A 569 -12.25 25.75 -24.34
CA GLN A 569 -12.86 26.95 -23.83
C GLN A 569 -12.34 28.15 -24.60
N ILE A 570 -13.14 28.64 -25.55
CA ILE A 570 -12.79 29.76 -26.43
C ILE A 570 -12.87 31.09 -25.68
N GLU A 571 -13.83 31.26 -24.77
CA GLU A 571 -14.04 32.46 -23.95
C GLU A 571 -13.97 32.13 -22.47
N PRO A 572 -13.44 33.04 -21.61
CA PRO A 572 -13.45 32.84 -20.18
C PRO A 572 -14.88 32.67 -19.64
N GLU A 573 -15.18 31.55 -19.05
CA GLU A 573 -16.47 31.23 -18.48
C GLU A 573 -16.33 30.72 -17.05
N ASP A 574 -17.23 31.13 -16.14
CA ASP A 574 -17.27 30.62 -14.77
C ASP A 574 -18.36 29.55 -14.69
N ILE A 575 -17.99 28.29 -14.76
CA ILE A 575 -18.88 27.14 -14.66
C ILE A 575 -19.05 26.77 -13.21
N GLN A 576 -20.27 26.83 -12.69
CA GLN A 576 -20.57 26.46 -11.31
C GLN A 576 -21.47 25.21 -11.29
N GLN A 577 -20.99 24.16 -10.58
CA GLN A 577 -21.77 22.97 -10.32
C GLN A 577 -21.96 22.81 -8.80
N VAL A 578 -23.20 22.62 -8.36
CA VAL A 578 -23.56 22.41 -6.97
C VAL A 578 -24.23 21.04 -6.85
N GLY A 579 -23.75 20.22 -5.93
CA GLY A 579 -24.30 18.89 -5.69
C GLY A 579 -24.46 18.60 -4.20
N ARG A 580 -25.30 17.62 -3.88
CA ARG A 580 -25.44 17.07 -2.54
C ARG A 580 -24.58 15.81 -2.42
N LEU A 581 -23.92 15.65 -1.29
CA LEU A 581 -23.15 14.46 -0.93
C LEU A 581 -23.87 13.71 0.20
N ASP A 582 -23.71 12.38 0.23
CA ASP A 582 -24.29 11.51 1.25
C ASP A 582 -23.35 11.36 2.48
N VAL A 583 -22.27 12.15 2.52
CA VAL A 583 -21.31 12.15 3.63
C VAL A 583 -21.47 13.40 4.51
N ASN A 584 -21.13 13.28 5.79
CA ASN A 584 -21.25 14.37 6.76
C ASN A 584 -20.08 15.37 6.64
N ASN A 585 -19.86 15.88 5.43
CA ASN A 585 -18.83 16.87 5.16
C ASN A 585 -19.19 17.67 3.89
N SER A 586 -18.53 18.80 3.69
CA SER A 586 -18.69 19.64 2.52
C SER A 586 -17.33 19.94 1.90
N CYS A 587 -17.30 20.10 0.58
CA CYS A 587 -16.09 20.47 -0.14
C CYS A 587 -16.41 21.57 -1.15
N PHE A 588 -15.53 22.55 -1.23
CA PHE A 588 -15.48 23.52 -2.32
C PHE A 588 -14.21 23.22 -3.14
N TYR A 589 -14.40 23.00 -4.44
CA TYR A 589 -13.32 22.75 -5.39
C TYR A 589 -13.38 23.79 -6.48
N ARG A 590 -12.24 24.42 -6.80
CA ARG A 590 -12.14 25.37 -7.90
C ARG A 590 -10.93 25.02 -8.77
N GLU A 591 -11.17 24.95 -10.06
CA GLU A 591 -10.18 24.63 -11.08
C GLU A 591 -10.08 25.80 -12.07
N TYR A 592 -8.85 26.09 -12.49
CA TYR A 592 -8.58 27.12 -13.49
C TYR A 592 -7.93 26.49 -14.71
N VAL A 593 -8.54 26.63 -15.85
CA VAL A 593 -7.95 26.22 -17.14
C VAL A 593 -6.96 27.28 -17.56
N LEU A 594 -5.69 26.91 -17.65
CA LEU A 594 -4.60 27.83 -17.98
C LEU A 594 -4.29 27.90 -19.48
N GLY A 595 -4.88 27.03 -20.31
CA GLY A 595 -4.64 26.93 -21.74
C GLY A 595 -3.97 25.62 -22.14
N GLY A 596 -3.42 25.57 -23.38
CA GLY A 596 -2.76 24.39 -23.91
C GLY A 596 -1.43 24.08 -23.21
N ASP A 597 -1.03 22.79 -23.23
CA ASP A 597 0.21 22.34 -22.61
C ASP A 597 1.45 22.86 -23.36
N SER A 598 2.35 23.47 -22.60
CA SER A 598 3.68 23.86 -23.07
C SER A 598 4.67 23.86 -21.89
N PRO A 599 5.99 23.72 -22.14
CA PRO A 599 6.99 23.82 -21.08
C PRO A 599 6.90 25.12 -20.28
N ASP A 600 6.68 26.26 -20.94
CA ASP A 600 6.55 27.57 -20.31
C ASP A 600 5.30 27.66 -19.42
N MET A 601 4.15 27.12 -19.89
CA MET A 601 2.93 27.08 -19.11
C MET A 601 3.09 26.17 -17.88
N ARG A 602 3.70 25.01 -18.03
CA ARG A 602 4.01 24.10 -16.90
C ARG A 602 4.91 24.79 -15.88
N ALA A 603 6.01 25.40 -16.31
CA ALA A 603 6.92 26.12 -15.41
C ALA A 603 6.21 27.26 -14.68
N THR A 604 5.44 28.07 -15.41
CA THR A 604 4.68 29.20 -14.85
C THR A 604 3.65 28.72 -13.83
N SER A 605 2.88 27.67 -14.13
CA SER A 605 1.88 27.12 -13.19
C SER A 605 2.52 26.56 -11.94
N MET A 606 3.67 25.92 -12.03
CA MET A 606 4.43 25.43 -10.87
C MET A 606 4.90 26.59 -9.97
N ILE A 607 5.43 27.68 -10.55
CA ILE A 607 5.85 28.86 -9.79
C ILE A 607 4.65 29.50 -9.09
N ILE A 608 3.53 29.70 -9.78
CA ILE A 608 2.30 30.27 -9.21
C ILE A 608 1.80 29.37 -8.08
N SER A 609 1.70 28.05 -8.30
CA SER A 609 1.26 27.09 -7.27
C SER A 609 2.14 27.18 -6.02
N GLN A 610 3.46 27.23 -6.19
CA GLN A 610 4.39 27.38 -5.07
C GLN A 610 4.21 28.71 -4.33
N ALA A 611 4.00 29.81 -5.06
CA ALA A 611 3.83 31.14 -4.47
C ALA A 611 2.53 31.29 -3.67
N ILE A 612 1.43 30.67 -4.12
CA ILE A 612 0.14 30.77 -3.43
C ILE A 612 -0.09 29.71 -2.35
N GLN A 613 0.67 28.61 -2.34
CA GLN A 613 0.44 27.49 -1.44
C GLN A 613 0.41 27.90 0.04
N GLN A 614 1.43 28.60 0.50
CA GLN A 614 1.52 28.98 1.92
C GLN A 614 0.52 30.08 2.32
N PRO A 615 0.34 31.18 1.55
CA PRO A 615 -0.69 32.17 1.84
C PRO A 615 -2.11 31.54 1.85
N PHE A 616 -2.43 30.73 0.84
CA PHE A 616 -3.73 30.06 0.76
C PHE A 616 -3.99 29.17 1.98
N TYR A 617 -3.00 28.34 2.36
CA TYR A 617 -3.13 27.49 3.54
C TYR A 617 -3.34 28.30 4.83
N THR A 618 -2.65 29.43 4.98
CA THR A 618 -2.75 30.29 6.17
C THR A 618 -4.13 30.95 6.28
N GLU A 619 -4.67 31.43 5.15
CA GLU A 619 -5.98 32.09 5.12
C GLU A 619 -7.16 31.09 5.28
N MET A 620 -7.02 29.87 4.75
CA MET A 620 -8.09 28.87 4.77
C MET A 620 -8.15 28.05 6.06
N ARG A 621 -7.14 28.10 6.92
CA ARG A 621 -7.08 27.36 8.18
C ARG A 621 -7.47 28.21 9.38
#